data_0e82e9c3847080bf93b693f272f260c0
#
_entry.id   0e82e9c3847080bf93b693f272f260c0
#
_cell.length_a   1.000
_cell.length_b   1.000
_cell.length_c   1.000
_cell.angle_alpha   90.00
_cell.angle_beta   90.00
_cell.angle_gamma   90.00
#
_symmetry.space_group_name_H-M   'P 1'
#
loop_
_entity.id
_entity.type
_entity.pdbx_description
1 polymer ?
#
loop_
_entity_poly.entity_id
_entity_poly.type
_entity_poly.pdbx_seq_one_letter_code
_entity_poly.pdbx_strand_id
1 'polypeptide(L)'
;VIIGATNQSTDNSAYFENSGILVIRRASGSSQTNLSFVNGSSGVGTITTSTSGTSYNTSSDYRLKENVSYDWDATSRLKQLKPARFNFKVDKDTTVDGFLAHEVSSIVPEAISGTKDETQDLGTIKDKDGNIIEENVLETKTKKDEEQTWTKTKTENVYQNIDQSKLVPLLVKTIQELEARVTALESA
;
A
#
# COMPACT_ATOMS: atom_id res chain seq x y z
N VAL A 1 -1.56 -9.91 -22.94
CA VAL A 1 -1.75 -10.37 -21.55
C VAL A 1 -2.86 -11.41 -21.57
N ILE A 2 -2.52 -12.67 -21.37
CA ILE A 2 -3.52 -13.73 -21.21
C ILE A 2 -3.89 -13.77 -19.73
N ILE A 3 -4.97 -13.09 -19.36
CA ILE A 3 -5.65 -13.31 -18.08
C ILE A 3 -6.81 -14.27 -18.39
N GLY A 4 -6.65 -15.52 -18.00
CA GLY A 4 -7.71 -16.49 -18.11
C GLY A 4 -7.27 -17.82 -18.70
N ALA A 5 -6.58 -18.64 -17.92
CA ALA A 5 -6.66 -20.08 -18.11
C ALA A 5 -7.86 -20.57 -17.29
N THR A 6 -8.94 -20.90 -17.96
CA THR A 6 -10.14 -21.55 -17.38
C THR A 6 -9.85 -23.01 -17.03
N ASN A 7 -8.67 -23.33 -16.55
CA ASN A 7 -8.34 -24.70 -16.21
C ASN A 7 -8.11 -24.84 -14.70
N GLN A 8 -9.04 -25.50 -14.04
CA GLN A 8 -8.91 -25.97 -12.66
C GLN A 8 -7.89 -27.10 -12.54
N SER A 9 -6.76 -26.99 -13.24
CA SER A 9 -5.70 -27.97 -13.10
C SER A 9 -5.05 -27.83 -11.73
N THR A 10 -4.54 -28.91 -11.19
CA THR A 10 -3.80 -28.96 -9.92
C THR A 10 -2.47 -28.21 -9.99
N ASP A 11 -2.12 -27.66 -11.16
CA ASP A 11 -0.89 -26.98 -11.48
C ASP A 11 -1.01 -25.45 -11.33
N ASN A 12 0.06 -24.73 -11.59
CA ASN A 12 0.14 -23.28 -11.48
C ASN A 12 -0.91 -22.59 -12.35
N SER A 13 -1.80 -21.80 -11.75
CA SER A 13 -2.87 -21.09 -12.44
C SER A 13 -3.25 -19.78 -11.78
N ALA A 14 -3.75 -18.83 -12.56
CA ALA A 14 -4.42 -17.64 -12.08
C ALA A 14 -5.73 -17.48 -12.83
N TYR A 15 -6.85 -17.35 -12.13
CA TYR A 15 -8.18 -17.24 -12.71
C TYR A 15 -9.15 -16.48 -11.80
N PHE A 16 -10.21 -15.93 -12.39
CA PHE A 16 -11.32 -15.37 -11.62
C PHE A 16 -12.41 -16.45 -11.44
N GLU A 17 -12.82 -16.64 -10.20
CA GLU A 17 -14.01 -17.42 -9.90
C GLU A 17 -15.29 -16.62 -10.21
N ASN A 18 -16.42 -17.31 -10.37
CA ASN A 18 -17.73 -16.67 -10.62
C ASN A 18 -18.14 -15.70 -9.49
N SER A 19 -17.57 -15.85 -8.29
CA SER A 19 -17.71 -14.94 -7.15
C SER A 19 -16.93 -13.64 -7.29
N GLY A 20 -16.15 -13.46 -8.37
CA GLY A 20 -15.25 -12.32 -8.57
C GLY A 20 -13.91 -12.42 -7.84
N ILE A 21 -13.61 -13.57 -7.23
CA ILE A 21 -12.33 -13.79 -6.52
C ILE A 21 -11.23 -14.14 -7.53
N LEU A 22 -10.11 -13.43 -7.49
CA LEU A 22 -8.88 -13.80 -8.18
C LEU A 22 -8.17 -14.89 -7.38
N VAL A 23 -8.13 -16.10 -7.93
CA VAL A 23 -7.39 -17.22 -7.36
C VAL A 23 -6.05 -17.33 -8.07
N ILE A 24 -4.95 -17.34 -7.29
CA ILE A 24 -3.60 -17.61 -7.77
C ILE A 24 -3.14 -18.91 -7.10
N ARG A 25 -3.16 -19.98 -7.87
CA ARG A 25 -2.79 -21.32 -7.41
C ARG A 25 -1.37 -21.66 -7.86
N ARG A 26 -0.63 -22.26 -6.97
CA ARG A 26 0.68 -22.86 -7.25
C ARG A 26 0.63 -24.34 -6.90
N ALA A 27 1.38 -25.15 -7.62
CA ALA A 27 1.52 -26.57 -7.29
C ALA A 27 1.99 -26.73 -5.84
N SER A 28 1.56 -27.80 -5.19
CA SER A 28 1.94 -28.11 -3.80
C SER A 28 3.46 -28.26 -3.67
N GLY A 29 4.02 -27.79 -2.56
CA GLY A 29 5.46 -27.86 -2.30
C GLY A 29 5.92 -26.90 -1.22
N SER A 30 7.21 -26.65 -1.16
CA SER A 30 7.83 -25.63 -0.33
C SER A 30 7.34 -24.22 -0.71
N SER A 31 7.73 -23.22 0.05
CA SER A 31 7.35 -21.81 -0.19
C SER A 31 7.44 -21.40 -1.65
N GLN A 32 6.36 -20.86 -2.20
CA GLN A 32 6.21 -20.47 -3.60
C GLN A 32 5.79 -19.01 -3.70
N THR A 33 6.39 -18.28 -4.65
CA THR A 33 5.98 -16.90 -4.97
C THR A 33 4.70 -16.94 -5.82
N ASN A 34 3.63 -16.31 -5.34
CA ASN A 34 2.36 -16.17 -6.03
C ASN A 34 2.27 -14.85 -6.81
N LEU A 35 2.72 -13.75 -6.17
CA LEU A 35 2.81 -12.44 -6.78
C LEU A 35 4.20 -11.88 -6.60
N SER A 36 4.75 -11.26 -7.63
CA SER A 36 6.00 -10.53 -7.57
C SER A 36 5.76 -9.09 -8.01
N PHE A 37 6.21 -8.15 -7.20
CA PHE A 37 6.18 -6.73 -7.49
C PHE A 37 7.55 -6.30 -7.97
N VAL A 38 7.59 -5.72 -9.17
CA VAL A 38 8.83 -5.31 -9.84
C VAL A 38 8.75 -3.83 -10.19
N ASN A 39 9.80 -3.07 -9.86
CA ASN A 39 9.96 -1.68 -10.27
C ASN A 39 11.21 -1.57 -11.13
N GLY A 40 11.04 -1.18 -12.39
CA GLY A 40 12.10 -1.29 -13.39
C GLY A 40 12.51 -2.74 -13.59
N SER A 41 13.78 -3.07 -13.35
CA SER A 41 14.33 -4.44 -13.44
C SER A 41 14.51 -5.13 -12.08
N SER A 42 14.12 -4.47 -10.98
CA SER A 42 14.34 -4.96 -9.61
C SER A 42 13.04 -5.43 -8.95
N GLY A 43 13.06 -6.62 -8.37
CA GLY A 43 11.97 -7.10 -7.52
C GLY A 43 11.97 -6.33 -6.19
N VAL A 44 10.84 -5.72 -5.84
CA VAL A 44 10.69 -4.88 -4.63
C VAL A 44 9.82 -5.52 -3.57
N GLY A 45 9.08 -6.58 -3.91
CA GLY A 45 8.24 -7.31 -2.95
C GLY A 45 7.60 -8.54 -3.56
N THR A 46 7.11 -9.42 -2.70
CA THR A 46 6.41 -10.65 -3.11
C THR A 46 5.30 -11.01 -2.14
N ILE A 47 4.29 -11.71 -2.65
CA ILE A 47 3.38 -12.51 -1.82
C ILE A 47 3.73 -13.96 -2.09
N THR A 48 4.11 -14.68 -1.03
CA THR A 48 4.50 -16.10 -1.09
C THR A 48 3.57 -16.92 -0.24
N THR A 49 3.32 -18.16 -0.65
CA THR A 49 2.56 -19.12 0.14
C THR A 49 3.37 -20.37 0.41
N SER A 50 3.12 -20.98 1.55
CA SER A 50 3.58 -22.31 1.93
C SER A 50 2.39 -23.22 2.15
N THR A 51 2.63 -24.44 2.61
CA THR A 51 1.56 -25.38 3.02
C THR A 51 0.74 -24.89 4.23
N SER A 52 1.26 -23.94 5.00
CA SER A 52 0.67 -23.51 6.28
C SER A 52 0.48 -22.01 6.43
N GLY A 53 0.90 -21.19 5.45
CA GLY A 53 0.77 -19.75 5.61
C GLY A 53 1.07 -18.92 4.37
N THR A 54 0.75 -17.64 4.50
CA THR A 54 1.04 -16.59 3.50
C THR A 54 2.00 -15.58 4.09
N SER A 55 3.00 -15.17 3.33
CA SER A 55 3.96 -14.13 3.70
C SER A 55 3.91 -12.97 2.72
N TYR A 56 3.92 -11.76 3.26
CA TYR A 56 4.01 -10.50 2.53
C TYR A 56 5.41 -9.95 2.73
N ASN A 57 6.21 -9.96 1.68
CA ASN A 57 7.63 -9.64 1.78
C ASN A 57 7.94 -8.34 1.04
N THR A 58 8.75 -7.49 1.67
CA THR A 58 9.37 -6.32 1.07
C THR A 58 10.88 -6.48 1.07
N SER A 59 11.56 -5.90 0.07
CA SER A 59 13.02 -5.94 0.00
C SER A 59 13.65 -5.27 1.21
N SER A 60 14.58 -5.95 1.87
CA SER A 60 15.29 -5.43 3.05
C SER A 60 16.76 -5.89 3.11
N ASP A 61 17.35 -6.22 1.96
CA ASP A 61 18.76 -6.58 1.88
C ASP A 61 19.65 -5.38 2.28
N TYR A 62 20.68 -5.63 3.10
CA TYR A 62 21.59 -4.59 3.57
C TYR A 62 22.34 -3.88 2.43
N ARG A 63 22.58 -4.59 1.32
CA ARG A 63 23.28 -4.05 0.13
C ARG A 63 22.46 -2.97 -0.60
N LEU A 64 21.18 -2.84 -0.30
CA LEU A 64 20.28 -1.81 -0.82
C LEU A 64 20.16 -0.60 0.10
N LYS A 65 20.95 -0.57 1.20
CA LYS A 65 20.84 0.45 2.25
C LYS A 65 22.19 1.13 2.45
N GLU A 66 22.13 2.41 2.71
CA GLU A 66 23.27 3.23 3.07
C GLU A 66 22.94 4.14 4.25
N ASN A 67 23.94 4.78 4.87
CA ASN A 67 23.77 5.70 5.99
C ASN A 67 22.99 5.08 7.18
N VAL A 68 23.23 3.81 7.46
CA VAL A 68 22.54 3.09 8.53
C VAL A 68 22.97 3.65 9.89
N SER A 69 22.02 4.15 10.68
CA SER A 69 22.24 4.62 12.05
C SER A 69 21.33 3.86 13.01
N TYR A 70 21.90 3.47 14.14
CA TYR A 70 21.17 2.84 15.26
C TYR A 70 20.92 3.82 16.41
N ASP A 71 21.56 5.00 16.37
CA ASP A 71 21.44 6.04 17.38
C ASP A 71 20.45 7.12 16.94
N TRP A 72 19.20 7.00 17.38
CA TRP A 72 18.13 7.94 17.13
C TRP A 72 17.04 7.84 18.21
N ASP A 73 16.41 8.95 18.56
CA ASP A 73 15.39 9.07 19.60
C ASP A 73 14.01 8.61 19.07
N ALA A 74 13.66 7.36 19.39
CA ALA A 74 12.38 6.78 19.00
C ALA A 74 11.27 7.21 19.95
N THR A 75 11.53 7.28 21.24
CA THR A 75 10.50 7.59 22.24
C THR A 75 9.88 8.96 22.04
N SER A 76 10.67 9.99 21.77
CA SER A 76 10.15 11.33 21.51
C SER A 76 9.36 11.39 20.21
N ARG A 77 9.76 10.64 19.19
CA ARG A 77 9.03 10.52 17.92
C ARG A 77 7.72 9.81 18.12
N LEU A 78 7.69 8.66 18.81
CA LEU A 78 6.48 7.88 19.10
C LEU A 78 5.43 8.68 19.86
N LYS A 79 5.82 9.46 20.86
CA LYS A 79 4.91 10.26 21.69
C LYS A 79 4.12 11.31 20.90
N GLN A 80 4.53 11.66 19.69
CA GLN A 80 3.81 12.59 18.83
C GLN A 80 2.69 11.92 18.04
N LEU A 81 2.71 10.59 17.91
CA LEU A 81 1.64 9.85 17.26
C LEU A 81 0.37 9.91 18.12
N LYS A 82 -0.78 10.03 17.45
CA LYS A 82 -2.09 10.14 18.06
C LYS A 82 -2.98 8.97 17.63
N PRO A 83 -2.92 7.83 18.33
CA PRO A 83 -3.88 6.76 18.09
C PRO A 83 -5.30 7.29 18.32
N ALA A 84 -6.20 7.01 17.41
CA ALA A 84 -7.58 7.48 17.45
C ALA A 84 -8.56 6.31 17.32
N ARG A 85 -9.72 6.45 17.92
CA ARG A 85 -10.85 5.56 17.75
C ARG A 85 -11.90 6.28 16.91
N PHE A 86 -12.40 5.63 15.85
CA PHE A 86 -13.34 6.23 14.91
C PHE A 86 -14.22 5.20 14.21
N ASN A 87 -15.24 5.70 13.52
CA ASN A 87 -16.07 4.93 12.61
C ASN A 87 -15.86 5.44 11.18
N PHE A 88 -15.83 4.56 10.20
CA PHE A 88 -15.87 4.99 8.80
C PHE A 88 -17.26 5.56 8.47
N LYS A 89 -17.32 6.62 7.67
CA LYS A 89 -18.60 7.26 7.27
C LYS A 89 -19.55 6.29 6.55
N VAL A 90 -18.99 5.28 5.88
CA VAL A 90 -19.74 4.22 5.16
C VAL A 90 -20.13 3.06 6.08
N ASP A 91 -19.52 2.95 7.27
CA ASP A 91 -19.82 1.95 8.29
C ASP A 91 -19.82 2.62 9.66
N LYS A 92 -20.99 3.15 10.03
CA LYS A 92 -21.15 3.98 11.23
C LYS A 92 -21.26 3.16 12.52
N ASP A 93 -21.53 1.88 12.39
CA ASP A 93 -21.80 1.00 13.54
C ASP A 93 -20.55 0.27 14.01
N THR A 94 -19.52 0.17 13.15
CA THR A 94 -18.25 -0.49 13.48
C THR A 94 -17.20 0.53 13.90
N THR A 95 -16.80 0.48 15.18
CA THR A 95 -15.73 1.31 15.72
C THR A 95 -14.39 0.61 15.58
N VAL A 96 -13.38 1.31 15.06
CA VAL A 96 -12.02 0.81 14.86
C VAL A 96 -10.98 1.73 15.47
N ASP A 97 -9.84 1.20 15.84
CA ASP A 97 -8.68 1.95 16.29
C ASP A 97 -7.68 2.10 15.14
N GLY A 98 -7.08 3.27 15.03
CA GLY A 98 -6.13 3.57 13.97
C GLY A 98 -5.53 4.95 14.04
N PHE A 99 -5.16 5.52 12.92
CA PHE A 99 -4.53 6.83 12.81
C PHE A 99 -5.17 7.65 11.69
N LEU A 100 -5.14 8.97 11.83
CA LEU A 100 -5.41 9.88 10.72
C LEU A 100 -4.12 10.12 9.94
N ALA A 101 -4.10 9.76 8.66
CA ALA A 101 -2.89 9.74 7.84
C ALA A 101 -2.14 11.08 7.85
N HIS A 102 -2.85 12.21 7.76
CA HIS A 102 -2.24 13.54 7.77
C HIS A 102 -1.57 13.92 9.12
N GLU A 103 -1.97 13.32 10.24
CA GLU A 103 -1.33 13.52 11.54
C GLU A 103 -0.05 12.69 11.67
N VAL A 104 0.02 11.54 11.00
CA VAL A 104 1.19 10.67 10.97
C VAL A 104 2.24 11.18 9.98
N SER A 105 1.83 11.85 8.91
CA SER A 105 2.71 12.22 7.78
C SER A 105 3.92 13.09 8.18
N SER A 106 3.79 13.93 9.21
CA SER A 106 4.90 14.76 9.72
C SER A 106 5.85 14.01 10.66
N ILE A 107 5.43 12.85 11.17
CA ILE A 107 6.16 12.07 12.19
C ILE A 107 6.82 10.84 11.54
N VAL A 108 6.10 10.11 10.72
CA VAL A 108 6.54 8.92 9.98
C VAL A 108 6.10 9.05 8.52
N PRO A 109 6.72 9.96 7.74
CA PRO A 109 6.31 10.23 6.36
C PRO A 109 6.38 9.00 5.47
N GLU A 110 7.32 8.09 5.73
CA GLU A 110 7.47 6.83 5.02
C GLU A 110 6.30 5.84 5.18
N ALA A 111 5.41 6.08 6.15
CA ALA A 111 4.19 5.31 6.37
C ALA A 111 3.00 5.81 5.53
N ILE A 112 3.09 6.99 4.93
CA ILE A 112 1.96 7.67 4.33
C ILE A 112 2.15 7.80 2.82
N SER A 113 1.08 7.57 2.07
CA SER A 113 0.99 7.91 0.66
C SER A 113 -0.21 8.82 0.39
N GLY A 114 -0.05 9.71 -0.59
CA GLY A 114 -1.02 10.76 -0.92
C GLY A 114 -0.87 12.02 -0.06
N THR A 115 -1.50 13.09 -0.48
CA THR A 115 -1.46 14.41 0.17
C THR A 115 -2.78 14.71 0.87
N LYS A 116 -2.72 15.47 1.99
CA LYS A 116 -3.93 15.91 2.68
C LYS A 116 -4.77 16.82 1.77
N ASP A 117 -6.08 16.55 1.74
CA ASP A 117 -7.07 17.31 0.96
C ASP A 117 -6.79 17.30 -0.57
N GLU A 118 -6.05 16.31 -1.04
CA GLU A 118 -5.76 16.13 -2.46
C GLU A 118 -7.03 15.84 -3.25
N THR A 119 -7.12 16.44 -4.42
CA THR A 119 -8.20 16.19 -5.38
C THR A 119 -7.63 15.89 -6.75
N GLN A 120 -8.39 15.18 -7.56
CA GLN A 120 -8.07 14.95 -8.97
C GLN A 120 -9.25 15.29 -9.85
N ASP A 121 -8.94 15.78 -11.07
CA ASP A 121 -9.94 16.06 -12.07
C ASP A 121 -10.10 14.87 -13.00
N LEU A 122 -11.32 14.39 -13.13
CA LEU A 122 -11.70 13.37 -14.09
C LEU A 122 -12.47 14.00 -15.23
N GLY A 123 -12.27 13.46 -16.41
CA GLY A 123 -12.88 13.94 -17.63
C GLY A 123 -13.29 12.83 -18.57
N THR A 124 -13.78 13.26 -19.73
CA THR A 124 -14.17 12.41 -20.84
C THR A 124 -13.26 12.69 -22.02
N ILE A 125 -12.73 11.64 -22.64
CA ILE A 125 -12.00 11.72 -23.91
C ILE A 125 -12.98 11.53 -25.05
N LYS A 126 -12.95 12.46 -26.03
CA LYS A 126 -13.74 12.39 -27.25
C LYS A 126 -12.83 12.37 -28.48
N ASP A 127 -13.30 11.71 -29.54
CA ASP A 127 -12.68 11.79 -30.85
C ASP A 127 -13.00 13.13 -31.56
N LYS A 128 -12.47 13.34 -32.76
CA LYS A 128 -12.72 14.54 -33.59
C LYS A 128 -14.19 14.72 -33.97
N ASP A 129 -14.96 13.65 -34.00
CA ASP A 129 -16.38 13.65 -34.36
C ASP A 129 -17.28 13.86 -33.14
N GLY A 130 -16.67 14.00 -31.94
CA GLY A 130 -17.38 14.23 -30.69
C GLY A 130 -17.87 12.94 -29.98
N ASN A 131 -17.53 11.75 -30.49
CA ASN A 131 -17.91 10.50 -29.86
C ASN A 131 -17.05 10.25 -28.61
N ILE A 132 -17.67 9.71 -27.58
CA ILE A 132 -17.00 9.37 -26.33
C ILE A 132 -16.13 8.11 -26.54
N ILE A 133 -14.84 8.23 -26.26
CA ILE A 133 -13.87 7.14 -26.31
C ILE A 133 -13.72 6.53 -24.92
N GLU A 134 -13.56 7.37 -23.88
CA GLU A 134 -13.35 6.94 -22.50
C GLU A 134 -13.88 8.00 -21.52
N GLU A 135 -14.48 7.54 -20.41
CA GLU A 135 -15.01 8.39 -19.36
C GLU A 135 -14.28 8.14 -18.03
N ASN A 136 -14.36 9.15 -17.15
CA ASN A 136 -13.76 9.10 -15.81
C ASN A 136 -12.24 8.86 -15.82
N VAL A 137 -11.56 9.49 -16.73
CA VAL A 137 -10.10 9.41 -16.92
C VAL A 137 -9.39 10.69 -16.52
N LEU A 138 -8.19 10.54 -15.98
CA LEU A 138 -7.31 11.67 -15.67
C LEU A 138 -6.81 12.32 -16.97
N GLU A 139 -6.60 13.64 -16.94
CA GLU A 139 -6.01 14.36 -18.08
C GLU A 139 -4.65 13.78 -18.50
N THR A 140 -3.84 13.34 -17.53
CA THR A 140 -2.51 12.73 -17.77
C THR A 140 -2.56 11.40 -18.52
N LYS A 141 -3.71 10.72 -18.56
CA LYS A 141 -3.92 9.51 -19.39
C LYS A 141 -4.28 9.85 -20.84
N THR A 142 -4.36 11.14 -21.14
CA THR A 142 -4.84 11.61 -22.41
C THR A 142 -3.89 11.45 -23.57
N LYS A 143 -4.51 11.40 -24.72
CA LYS A 143 -3.97 11.64 -26.06
C LYS A 143 -2.99 10.56 -26.51
N LYS A 144 -3.57 9.47 -26.92
CA LYS A 144 -2.90 8.58 -27.88
C LYS A 144 -2.92 9.15 -29.29
N ASP A 145 -3.72 10.21 -29.51
CA ASP A 145 -3.93 10.81 -30.81
C ASP A 145 -4.14 12.33 -30.68
N GLU A 146 -3.54 13.14 -31.57
CA GLU A 146 -3.66 14.60 -31.57
C GLU A 146 -5.10 15.09 -31.85
N GLU A 147 -5.93 14.23 -32.44
CA GLU A 147 -7.33 14.50 -32.74
C GLU A 147 -8.29 14.26 -31.55
N GLN A 148 -7.78 13.80 -30.41
CA GLN A 148 -8.59 13.56 -29.21
C GLN A 148 -8.61 14.76 -28.29
N THR A 149 -9.77 15.04 -27.70
CA THR A 149 -9.96 16.11 -26.72
C THR A 149 -10.37 15.52 -25.38
N TRP A 150 -9.74 16.01 -24.32
CA TRP A 150 -10.18 15.73 -22.95
C TRP A 150 -10.99 16.92 -22.43
N THR A 151 -12.11 16.61 -21.80
CA THR A 151 -12.95 17.63 -21.15
C THR A 151 -13.27 17.19 -19.74
N LYS A 152 -12.93 18.05 -18.77
CA LYS A 152 -13.23 17.81 -17.35
C LYS A 152 -14.73 17.64 -17.15
N THR A 153 -15.10 16.63 -16.37
CA THR A 153 -16.50 16.34 -16.00
C THR A 153 -16.75 16.44 -14.50
N LYS A 154 -15.75 16.08 -13.67
CA LYS A 154 -15.86 16.17 -12.20
C LYS A 154 -14.50 16.33 -11.55
N THR A 155 -14.53 16.79 -10.29
CA THR A 155 -13.41 16.69 -9.34
C THR A 155 -13.78 15.70 -8.26
N GLU A 156 -12.87 14.82 -7.89
CA GLU A 156 -13.05 13.88 -6.78
C GLU A 156 -11.88 13.91 -5.80
N ASN A 157 -12.12 13.47 -4.57
CA ASN A 157 -11.09 13.41 -3.56
C ASN A 157 -10.15 12.23 -3.80
N VAL A 158 -8.84 12.49 -3.65
CA VAL A 158 -7.81 11.45 -3.55
C VAL A 158 -7.50 11.24 -2.06
N TYR A 159 -7.73 10.02 -1.58
CA TYR A 159 -7.56 9.74 -0.17
C TYR A 159 -6.15 9.29 0.15
N GLN A 160 -5.64 9.77 1.29
CA GLN A 160 -4.38 9.29 1.84
C GLN A 160 -4.50 7.84 2.32
N ASN A 161 -3.37 7.10 2.25
CA ASN A 161 -3.27 5.76 2.81
C ASN A 161 -2.14 5.70 3.84
N ILE A 162 -2.22 4.72 4.75
CA ILE A 162 -1.20 4.43 5.75
C ILE A 162 -0.74 2.98 5.65
N ASP A 163 0.57 2.79 5.59
CA ASP A 163 1.24 1.49 5.79
C ASP A 163 1.69 1.38 7.25
N GLN A 164 0.87 0.76 8.08
CA GLN A 164 1.15 0.63 9.51
C GLN A 164 2.40 -0.22 9.80
N SER A 165 2.87 -1.05 8.86
CA SER A 165 4.10 -1.84 9.03
C SER A 165 5.33 -0.96 9.20
N LYS A 166 5.31 0.26 8.69
CA LYS A 166 6.39 1.26 8.85
C LYS A 166 6.52 1.80 10.28
N LEU A 167 5.51 1.59 11.11
CA LEU A 167 5.56 1.96 12.53
C LEU A 167 6.29 0.92 13.38
N VAL A 168 6.48 -0.31 12.89
CA VAL A 168 7.10 -1.40 13.66
C VAL A 168 8.52 -1.07 14.10
N PRO A 169 9.45 -0.56 13.27
CA PRO A 169 10.79 -0.20 13.72
C PRO A 169 10.79 0.87 14.82
N LEU A 170 9.88 1.85 14.73
CA LEU A 170 9.71 2.90 15.74
C LEU A 170 9.23 2.30 17.07
N LEU A 171 8.27 1.38 17.04
CA LEU A 171 7.78 0.69 18.23
C LEU A 171 8.88 -0.16 18.87
N VAL A 172 9.62 -0.95 18.08
CA VAL A 172 10.71 -1.80 18.59
C VAL A 172 11.79 -0.94 19.26
N LYS A 173 12.25 0.13 18.61
CA LYS A 173 13.28 0.99 19.19
C LYS A 173 12.78 1.69 20.46
N THR A 174 11.52 2.14 20.50
CA THR A 174 10.93 2.73 21.71
C THR A 174 10.89 1.74 22.87
N ILE A 175 10.53 0.48 22.61
CA ILE A 175 10.53 -0.57 23.66
C ILE A 175 11.94 -0.77 24.19
N GLN A 176 12.96 -0.82 23.33
CA GLN A 176 14.37 -0.95 23.75
C GLN A 176 14.83 0.23 24.62
N GLU A 177 14.44 1.47 24.26
CA GLU A 177 14.74 2.67 25.05
C GLU A 177 14.04 2.66 26.41
N LEU A 178 12.78 2.19 26.47
CA LEU A 178 12.03 2.08 27.73
C LEU A 178 12.59 0.98 28.61
N GLU A 179 12.95 -0.18 28.06
CA GLU A 179 13.59 -1.28 28.79
C GLU A 179 14.90 -0.82 29.44
N ALA A 180 15.76 -0.16 28.69
CA ALA A 180 17.01 0.39 29.21
C ALA A 180 16.80 1.38 30.38
N ARG A 181 15.74 2.22 30.30
CA ARG A 181 15.39 3.17 31.37
C ARG A 181 14.85 2.45 32.60
N VAL A 182 14.04 1.40 32.45
CA VAL A 182 13.52 0.59 33.54
C VAL A 182 14.69 -0.10 34.26
N THR A 183 15.60 -0.75 33.52
CA THR A 183 16.79 -1.40 34.08
C THR A 183 17.67 -0.42 34.87
N ALA A 184 17.84 0.79 34.37
CA ALA A 184 18.62 1.82 35.08
C ALA A 184 17.94 2.24 36.40
N LEU A 185 16.60 2.32 36.44
CA LEU A 185 15.85 2.66 37.65
C LEU A 185 15.84 1.53 38.69
N GLU A 186 15.82 0.28 38.24
CA GLU A 186 15.87 -0.91 39.12
C GLU A 186 17.26 -1.13 39.73
N SER A 187 18.29 -0.57 39.10
CA SER A 187 19.69 -0.70 39.53
C SER A 187 20.16 0.47 40.41
N ALA A 188 19.29 1.45 40.64
CA ALA A 188 19.61 2.68 41.40
C ALA A 188 19.12 2.58 42.85
#